data_5828a1aff6d897a3ea1cb86034388084
#
_entry.id   5828a1aff6d897a3ea1cb86034388084
#
_cell.length_a   1.000
_cell.length_b   1.000
_cell.length_c   1.000
_cell.angle_alpha   90.00
_cell.angle_beta   90.00
_cell.angle_gamma   90.00
#
_symmetry.space_group_name_H-M   'P 1'
#
loop_
_entity.id
_entity.type
_entity.pdbx_description
1 polymer ?
#
loop_
_entity_poly.entity_id
_entity_poly.type
_entity_poly.pdbx_seq_one_letter_code
_entity_poly.pdbx_strand_id
1 'polypeptide(L)'
;MNNSVLIAYLKRIKDAFFLNRDFYNNFFFPSPSKKRDEYIKNWILNLPKKSQLLDAGAGIQRYRKYAEHLTYTSQDFGKYEGGEEFIGNKVKLWESKNCDIISDITNIPVEKETFDYILCSEVIEHLVDPFDALRELKRILRNQGEILITAPFRSLYHQSPYFYYSGFSKFWFIEKAKELNLEVVKIVPNGNYLTDLAGEVIRTNYLGPFPLRQIVRLITFPYLLLIYIFSKFFKFY
;
A
#
# COMPACT_ATOMS: atom_id res chain seq x y z
N MET A 1 -40.40 2.16 17.52
CA MET A 1 -39.64 1.48 16.43
C MET A 1 -40.25 0.09 16.30
N ASN A 2 -40.74 -0.28 15.11
CA ASN A 2 -41.43 -1.53 14.88
C ASN A 2 -40.45 -2.71 15.09
N ASN A 3 -40.86 -3.74 15.84
CA ASN A 3 -40.01 -4.91 16.18
C ASN A 3 -39.41 -5.58 14.93
N SER A 4 -40.09 -5.56 13.80
CA SER A 4 -39.60 -6.09 12.53
C SER A 4 -38.41 -5.29 11.97
N VAL A 5 -38.40 -3.97 12.15
CA VAL A 5 -37.28 -3.08 11.72
C VAL A 5 -36.06 -3.30 12.63
N LEU A 6 -36.28 -3.45 13.92
CA LEU A 6 -35.21 -3.75 14.88
C LEU A 6 -34.56 -5.11 14.61
N ILE A 7 -35.37 -6.14 14.34
CA ILE A 7 -34.89 -7.49 14.01
C ILE A 7 -34.11 -7.48 12.70
N ALA A 8 -34.59 -6.77 11.66
CA ALA A 8 -33.89 -6.63 10.39
C ALA A 8 -32.54 -5.88 10.55
N TYR A 9 -32.53 -4.85 11.39
CA TYR A 9 -31.32 -4.10 11.72
C TYR A 9 -30.30 -4.95 12.50
N LEU A 10 -30.75 -5.69 13.52
CA LEU A 10 -29.91 -6.61 14.28
C LEU A 10 -29.38 -7.77 13.43
N LYS A 11 -30.19 -8.27 12.47
CA LYS A 11 -29.75 -9.28 11.50
C LYS A 11 -28.70 -8.72 10.57
N ARG A 12 -28.86 -7.50 10.07
CA ARG A 12 -27.83 -6.80 9.24
C ARG A 12 -26.54 -6.58 10.03
N ILE A 13 -26.61 -6.16 11.28
CA ILE A 13 -25.44 -6.03 12.15
C ILE A 13 -24.76 -7.39 12.35
N LYS A 14 -25.55 -8.43 12.64
CA LYS A 14 -25.04 -9.80 12.80
C LYS A 14 -24.34 -10.28 11.52
N ASP A 15 -25.00 -10.13 10.37
CA ASP A 15 -24.44 -10.56 9.08
C ASP A 15 -23.18 -9.75 8.71
N ALA A 16 -23.18 -8.44 8.94
CA ALA A 16 -21.99 -7.60 8.76
C ALA A 16 -20.86 -7.99 9.73
N PHE A 17 -21.17 -8.22 11.00
CA PHE A 17 -20.21 -8.56 12.03
C PHE A 17 -19.59 -9.95 11.83
N PHE A 18 -20.39 -10.94 11.43
CA PHE A 18 -19.93 -12.32 11.29
C PHE A 18 -19.42 -12.69 9.89
N LEU A 19 -19.85 -11.98 8.83
CA LEU A 19 -19.59 -12.37 7.45
C LEU A 19 -18.69 -11.39 6.66
N ASN A 20 -18.54 -10.14 7.10
CA ASN A 20 -17.91 -9.13 6.26
C ASN A 20 -16.55 -8.67 6.77
N ARG A 21 -15.49 -8.98 5.99
CA ARG A 21 -14.12 -8.47 6.16
C ARG A 21 -14.07 -6.95 6.22
N ASP A 22 -14.88 -6.32 5.37
CA ASP A 22 -14.88 -4.86 5.20
C ASP A 22 -15.53 -4.14 6.38
N PHE A 23 -16.38 -4.81 7.18
CA PHE A 23 -16.98 -4.20 8.35
C PHE A 23 -15.94 -3.74 9.36
N TYR A 24 -14.99 -4.62 9.74
CA TYR A 24 -13.92 -4.26 10.68
C TYR A 24 -13.00 -3.17 10.14
N ASN A 25 -12.61 -3.29 8.87
CA ASN A 25 -11.72 -2.33 8.21
C ASN A 25 -12.37 -0.96 8.00
N ASN A 26 -13.68 -0.91 7.77
CA ASN A 26 -14.38 0.35 7.54
C ASN A 26 -14.93 0.98 8.82
N PHE A 27 -15.26 0.17 9.83
CA PHE A 27 -15.88 0.64 11.06
C PHE A 27 -14.85 1.17 12.08
N PHE A 28 -13.78 0.42 12.33
CA PHE A 28 -12.80 0.81 13.35
C PHE A 28 -11.63 1.61 12.79
N PHE A 29 -11.00 1.10 11.75
CA PHE A 29 -9.80 1.71 11.21
C PHE A 29 -9.81 1.64 9.69
N PRO A 30 -9.74 2.79 9.00
CA PRO A 30 -9.53 2.77 7.55
C PRO A 30 -8.21 2.03 7.28
N SER A 31 -8.28 1.07 6.38
CA SER A 31 -7.10 0.29 5.97
C SER A 31 -5.95 1.22 5.59
N PRO A 32 -4.72 0.99 6.07
CA PRO A 32 -3.55 1.75 5.64
C PRO A 32 -3.43 1.85 4.12
N SER A 33 -3.74 0.78 3.40
CA SER A 33 -3.74 0.78 1.93
C SER A 33 -4.75 1.78 1.34
N LYS A 34 -5.94 1.95 1.92
CA LYS A 34 -6.92 2.95 1.43
C LYS A 34 -6.41 4.37 1.59
N LYS A 35 -5.79 4.69 2.74
CA LYS A 35 -5.21 6.03 2.96
C LYS A 35 -4.07 6.31 1.99
N ARG A 36 -3.20 5.33 1.78
CA ARG A 36 -2.12 5.41 0.78
C ARG A 36 -2.68 5.64 -0.61
N ASP A 37 -3.64 4.81 -1.05
CA ASP A 37 -4.22 4.89 -2.39
C ASP A 37 -4.94 6.24 -2.60
N GLU A 38 -5.59 6.79 -1.57
CA GLU A 38 -6.20 8.12 -1.62
C GLU A 38 -5.14 9.24 -1.70
N TYR A 39 -4.04 9.11 -0.96
CA TYR A 39 -2.93 10.06 -1.04
C TYR A 39 -2.31 10.06 -2.45
N ILE A 40 -1.99 8.89 -3.00
CA ILE A 40 -1.45 8.75 -4.35
C ILE A 40 -2.41 9.31 -5.40
N LYS A 41 -3.70 8.97 -5.31
CA LYS A 41 -4.74 9.53 -6.19
C LYS A 41 -4.73 11.05 -6.17
N ASN A 42 -4.75 11.66 -4.98
CA ASN A 42 -4.77 13.11 -4.85
C ASN A 42 -3.47 13.74 -5.36
N TRP A 43 -2.33 13.11 -5.13
CA TRP A 43 -1.05 13.56 -5.69
C TRP A 43 -1.10 13.56 -7.22
N ILE A 44 -1.49 12.44 -7.87
CA ILE A 44 -1.60 12.35 -9.33
C ILE A 44 -2.55 13.41 -9.88
N LEU A 45 -3.74 13.58 -9.31
CA LEU A 45 -4.75 14.53 -9.80
C LEU A 45 -4.28 16.01 -9.74
N ASN A 46 -3.32 16.33 -8.87
CA ASN A 46 -2.76 17.66 -8.74
C ASN A 46 -1.51 17.90 -9.60
N LEU A 47 -1.00 16.90 -10.32
CA LEU A 47 0.14 17.09 -11.23
C LEU A 47 -0.25 17.97 -12.43
N PRO A 48 0.68 18.78 -12.95
CA PRO A 48 0.42 19.62 -14.11
C PRO A 48 0.04 18.78 -15.34
N LYS A 49 -0.94 19.26 -16.11
CA LYS A 49 -1.39 18.58 -17.35
C LYS A 49 -0.22 18.37 -18.32
N LYS A 50 -0.23 17.23 -19.00
CA LYS A 50 0.77 16.81 -19.99
C LYS A 50 2.16 16.50 -19.42
N SER A 51 2.33 16.51 -18.09
CA SER A 51 3.59 16.05 -17.49
C SER A 51 3.83 14.57 -17.76
N GLN A 52 5.10 14.20 -17.86
CA GLN A 52 5.55 12.82 -18.04
C GLN A 52 5.56 12.14 -16.65
N LEU A 53 4.67 11.17 -16.44
CA LEU A 53 4.60 10.37 -15.22
C LEU A 53 5.02 8.94 -15.50
N LEU A 54 6.04 8.45 -14.77
CA LEU A 54 6.36 7.03 -14.68
C LEU A 54 5.69 6.41 -13.47
N ASP A 55 4.99 5.30 -13.65
CA ASP A 55 4.55 4.39 -12.58
C ASP A 55 5.52 3.20 -12.57
N ALA A 56 6.51 3.23 -11.68
CA ALA A 56 7.59 2.25 -11.58
C ALA A 56 7.18 1.12 -10.63
N GLY A 57 7.17 -0.11 -11.12
CA GLY A 57 6.56 -1.25 -10.44
C GLY A 57 5.03 -1.19 -10.49
N ALA A 58 4.47 -0.81 -11.64
CA ALA A 58 3.05 -0.50 -11.82
C ALA A 58 2.11 -1.70 -11.60
N GLY A 59 2.61 -2.93 -11.71
CA GLY A 59 1.82 -4.16 -11.60
C GLY A 59 0.60 -4.13 -12.51
N ILE A 60 -0.59 -4.09 -11.92
CA ILE A 60 -1.88 -4.01 -12.64
C ILE A 60 -2.26 -2.58 -13.04
N GLN A 61 -1.36 -1.63 -12.96
CA GLN A 61 -1.57 -0.22 -13.33
C GLN A 61 -2.76 0.43 -12.60
N ARG A 62 -2.88 0.17 -11.32
CA ARG A 62 -4.00 0.59 -10.46
C ARG A 62 -4.31 2.08 -10.54
N TYR A 63 -3.29 2.91 -10.75
CA TYR A 63 -3.39 4.37 -10.72
C TYR A 63 -3.56 5.03 -12.08
N ARG A 64 -3.41 4.29 -13.20
CA ARG A 64 -3.55 4.81 -14.59
C ARG A 64 -4.82 5.61 -14.81
N LYS A 65 -5.95 5.16 -14.25
CA LYS A 65 -7.26 5.83 -14.36
C LYS A 65 -7.34 7.24 -13.77
N TYR A 66 -6.37 7.64 -12.95
CA TYR A 66 -6.28 8.99 -12.38
C TYR A 66 -5.32 9.89 -13.16
N ALA A 67 -4.58 9.33 -14.11
CA ALA A 67 -3.51 9.99 -14.87
C ALA A 67 -3.91 10.35 -16.30
N GLU A 68 -5.21 10.42 -16.63
CA GLU A 68 -5.71 10.71 -17.99
C GLU A 68 -5.24 12.07 -18.55
N HIS A 69 -4.93 13.03 -17.67
CA HIS A 69 -4.45 14.36 -18.02
C HIS A 69 -2.92 14.42 -18.20
N LEU A 70 -2.22 13.31 -17.95
CA LEU A 70 -0.76 13.18 -18.01
C LEU A 70 -0.34 12.30 -19.17
N THR A 71 0.94 12.33 -19.52
CA THR A 71 1.59 11.31 -20.34
C THR A 71 2.07 10.21 -19.40
N TYR A 72 1.24 9.19 -19.21
CA TYR A 72 1.47 8.10 -18.26
C TYR A 72 2.22 6.95 -18.94
N THR A 73 3.32 6.52 -18.31
CA THR A 73 4.11 5.35 -18.69
C THR A 73 4.15 4.39 -17.51
N SER A 74 3.86 3.11 -17.75
CA SER A 74 3.98 2.04 -16.77
C SER A 74 5.23 1.21 -16.97
N GLN A 75 5.91 0.89 -15.89
CA GLN A 75 7.07 -0.02 -15.91
C GLN A 75 6.87 -1.12 -14.85
N ASP A 76 7.23 -2.35 -15.18
CA ASP A 76 7.25 -3.48 -14.25
C ASP A 76 8.25 -4.53 -14.72
N PHE A 77 8.72 -5.41 -13.81
CA PHE A 77 9.64 -6.48 -14.21
C PHE A 77 8.94 -7.65 -14.93
N GLY A 78 7.61 -7.75 -14.84
CA GLY A 78 6.78 -8.67 -15.62
C GLY A 78 6.94 -10.17 -15.31
N LYS A 79 7.65 -10.54 -14.22
CA LYS A 79 8.02 -11.94 -13.93
C LYS A 79 7.30 -12.53 -12.71
N TYR A 80 6.42 -11.77 -12.06
CA TYR A 80 5.72 -12.31 -10.91
C TYR A 80 4.63 -13.30 -11.33
N GLU A 81 4.83 -14.55 -10.97
CA GLU A 81 3.91 -15.67 -11.31
C GLU A 81 3.01 -16.10 -10.16
N GLY A 82 2.95 -15.27 -9.12
CA GLY A 82 2.26 -15.61 -7.88
C GLY A 82 3.19 -16.34 -6.91
N GLY A 83 2.81 -16.38 -5.64
CA GLY A 83 3.62 -16.99 -4.60
C GLY A 83 2.82 -17.25 -3.33
N GLU A 84 3.51 -17.72 -2.31
CA GLU A 84 2.91 -17.93 -0.99
C GLU A 84 2.91 -16.63 -0.18
N GLU A 85 1.85 -16.43 0.58
CA GLU A 85 1.76 -15.42 1.60
C GLU A 85 1.78 -16.03 3.00
N PHE A 86 2.22 -15.27 3.98
CA PHE A 86 2.27 -15.70 5.39
C PHE A 86 0.94 -16.32 5.89
N ILE A 87 -0.20 -15.93 5.34
CA ILE A 87 -1.53 -16.44 5.72
C ILE A 87 -2.00 -17.59 4.81
N GLY A 88 -1.14 -18.10 3.93
CA GLY A 88 -1.49 -19.21 3.03
C GLY A 88 -2.48 -18.84 1.91
N ASN A 89 -2.69 -17.56 1.65
CA ASN A 89 -3.46 -17.11 0.51
C ASN A 89 -2.55 -17.12 -0.73
N LYS A 90 -2.98 -17.81 -1.78
CA LYS A 90 -2.32 -17.69 -3.08
C LYS A 90 -2.66 -16.35 -3.69
N VAL A 91 -1.67 -15.50 -3.91
CA VAL A 91 -1.87 -14.28 -4.68
C VAL A 91 -2.15 -14.67 -6.13
N LYS A 92 -3.21 -14.10 -6.70
CA LYS A 92 -3.48 -14.25 -8.12
C LYS A 92 -2.31 -13.66 -8.93
N LEU A 93 -2.01 -14.31 -10.06
CA LEU A 93 -1.12 -13.77 -11.08
C LEU A 93 -1.43 -12.29 -11.33
N TRP A 94 -0.42 -11.45 -11.26
CA TRP A 94 -0.55 -10.05 -11.63
C TRP A 94 -0.30 -9.94 -13.13
N GLU A 95 -1.24 -9.33 -13.84
CA GLU A 95 -1.10 -9.09 -15.28
C GLU A 95 -0.13 -7.92 -15.57
N SER A 96 1.05 -7.94 -14.93
CA SER A 96 2.11 -6.93 -15.14
C SER A 96 2.74 -6.99 -16.53
N LYS A 97 2.45 -8.05 -17.30
CA LYS A 97 2.94 -8.23 -18.69
C LYS A 97 2.42 -7.18 -19.67
N ASN A 98 1.43 -6.39 -19.29
CA ASN A 98 0.83 -5.34 -20.13
C ASN A 98 1.38 -3.94 -19.83
N CYS A 99 2.50 -3.82 -19.08
CA CYS A 99 3.15 -2.53 -18.89
C CYS A 99 3.84 -2.03 -20.16
N ASP A 100 3.94 -0.71 -20.29
CA ASP A 100 4.56 -0.06 -21.45
C ASP A 100 6.06 -0.39 -21.53
N ILE A 101 6.71 -0.56 -20.38
CA ILE A 101 8.12 -0.97 -20.25
C ILE A 101 8.20 -2.21 -19.37
N ILE A 102 8.80 -3.28 -19.90
CA ILE A 102 9.14 -4.48 -19.13
C ILE A 102 10.64 -4.50 -18.91
N SER A 103 11.06 -4.20 -17.67
CA SER A 103 12.49 -4.15 -17.31
C SER A 103 12.69 -4.32 -15.80
N ASP A 104 13.94 -4.55 -15.39
CA ASP A 104 14.33 -4.36 -14.01
C ASP A 104 14.24 -2.86 -13.65
N ILE A 105 13.73 -2.54 -12.47
CA ILE A 105 13.60 -1.16 -11.97
C ILE A 105 14.98 -0.51 -11.74
N THR A 106 16.03 -1.30 -11.58
CA THR A 106 17.41 -0.82 -11.41
C THR A 106 18.08 -0.45 -12.75
N ASN A 107 17.44 -0.77 -13.88
CA ASN A 107 17.94 -0.49 -15.23
C ASN A 107 16.78 -0.31 -16.21
N ILE A 108 16.12 0.84 -16.17
CA ILE A 108 14.98 1.16 -17.05
C ILE A 108 15.50 1.68 -18.39
N PRO A 109 15.10 1.10 -19.54
CA PRO A 109 15.66 1.42 -20.85
C PRO A 109 15.12 2.74 -21.41
N VAL A 110 15.37 3.84 -20.71
CA VAL A 110 15.01 5.21 -21.10
C VAL A 110 16.20 6.14 -20.88
N GLU A 111 16.22 7.26 -21.60
CA GLU A 111 17.22 8.29 -21.43
C GLU A 111 17.16 8.94 -20.04
N LYS A 112 18.27 9.54 -19.60
CA LYS A 112 18.27 10.34 -18.37
C LYS A 112 17.30 11.52 -18.50
N GLU A 113 16.77 11.95 -17.36
CA GLU A 113 15.91 13.13 -17.29
C GLU A 113 14.69 13.07 -18.24
N THR A 114 14.05 11.88 -18.29
CA THR A 114 12.88 11.63 -19.16
C THR A 114 11.56 12.05 -18.48
N PHE A 115 11.42 11.81 -17.18
CA PHE A 115 10.15 11.98 -16.47
C PHE A 115 10.14 13.20 -15.57
N ASP A 116 9.02 13.90 -15.53
CA ASP A 116 8.78 15.01 -14.60
C ASP A 116 8.42 14.49 -13.20
N TYR A 117 7.67 13.36 -13.14
CA TYR A 117 7.19 12.74 -11.92
C TYR A 117 7.36 11.22 -11.99
N ILE A 118 7.68 10.61 -10.86
CA ILE A 118 7.80 9.16 -10.72
C ILE A 118 6.99 8.71 -9.51
N LEU A 119 6.13 7.73 -9.71
CA LEU A 119 5.46 6.97 -8.65
C LEU A 119 6.18 5.64 -8.48
N CYS A 120 6.55 5.29 -7.24
CA CYS A 120 7.09 3.97 -6.88
C CYS A 120 6.37 3.52 -5.60
N SER A 121 5.32 2.70 -5.76
CA SER A 121 4.41 2.39 -4.65
C SER A 121 4.43 0.92 -4.27
N GLU A 122 4.91 0.61 -3.05
CA GLU A 122 5.02 -0.76 -2.51
C GLU A 122 5.85 -1.67 -3.44
N VAL A 123 7.06 -1.24 -3.76
CA VAL A 123 7.98 -1.94 -4.66
C VAL A 123 9.32 -2.21 -4.00
N ILE A 124 9.85 -1.21 -3.28
CA ILE A 124 11.24 -1.27 -2.81
C ILE A 124 11.51 -2.37 -1.78
N GLU A 125 10.49 -2.86 -1.07
CA GLU A 125 10.57 -4.01 -0.18
C GLU A 125 10.77 -5.34 -0.90
N HIS A 126 10.46 -5.36 -2.20
CA HIS A 126 10.58 -6.52 -3.09
C HIS A 126 11.90 -6.54 -3.88
N LEU A 127 12.81 -5.62 -3.60
CA LEU A 127 14.10 -5.50 -4.27
C LEU A 127 15.22 -6.00 -3.35
N VAL A 128 16.18 -6.70 -3.94
CA VAL A 128 17.40 -7.13 -3.23
C VAL A 128 18.22 -5.91 -2.81
N ASP A 129 18.38 -4.95 -3.71
CA ASP A 129 19.03 -3.67 -3.44
C ASP A 129 18.09 -2.50 -3.80
N PRO A 130 17.29 -2.02 -2.84
CA PRO A 130 16.38 -0.90 -3.07
C PRO A 130 17.10 0.42 -3.36
N PHE A 131 18.38 0.55 -2.97
CA PHE A 131 19.13 1.77 -3.24
C PHE A 131 19.53 1.92 -4.69
N ASP A 132 19.81 0.81 -5.39
CA ASP A 132 20.09 0.83 -6.83
C ASP A 132 18.86 1.28 -7.62
N ALA A 133 17.67 0.85 -7.22
CA ALA A 133 16.44 1.37 -7.80
C ALA A 133 16.29 2.90 -7.59
N LEU A 134 16.57 3.41 -6.40
CA LEU A 134 16.54 4.86 -6.17
C LEU A 134 17.54 5.64 -7.02
N ARG A 135 18.75 5.09 -7.26
CA ARG A 135 19.74 5.68 -8.18
C ARG A 135 19.19 5.77 -9.60
N GLU A 136 18.57 4.69 -10.06
CA GLU A 136 17.99 4.64 -11.40
C GLU A 136 16.80 5.60 -11.52
N LEU A 137 15.87 5.61 -10.56
CA LEU A 137 14.76 6.56 -10.56
C LEU A 137 15.26 8.01 -10.59
N LYS A 138 16.33 8.33 -9.84
CA LYS A 138 16.97 9.65 -9.91
C LYS A 138 17.57 9.93 -11.28
N ARG A 139 18.23 8.94 -11.93
CA ARG A 139 18.84 9.12 -13.26
C ARG A 139 17.81 9.56 -14.30
N ILE A 140 16.62 8.96 -14.26
CA ILE A 140 15.56 9.21 -15.24
C ILE A 140 14.63 10.36 -14.87
N LEU A 141 14.72 10.88 -13.64
CA LEU A 141 13.98 12.05 -13.18
C LEU A 141 14.61 13.33 -13.71
N ARG A 142 13.82 14.23 -14.26
CA ARG A 142 14.25 15.59 -14.65
C ARG A 142 14.68 16.42 -13.46
N ASN A 143 15.49 17.44 -13.72
CA ASN A 143 15.79 18.46 -12.72
C ASN A 143 14.49 19.12 -12.23
N GLN A 144 14.36 19.28 -10.90
CA GLN A 144 13.14 19.76 -10.21
C GLN A 144 11.93 18.83 -10.35
N GLY A 145 12.10 17.60 -10.85
CA GLY A 145 11.07 16.58 -10.83
C GLY A 145 10.85 16.03 -9.41
N GLU A 146 9.77 15.29 -9.22
CA GLU A 146 9.40 14.73 -7.92
C GLU A 146 9.20 13.22 -8.00
N ILE A 147 9.67 12.50 -6.97
CA ILE A 147 9.43 11.06 -6.79
C ILE A 147 8.52 10.88 -5.59
N LEU A 148 7.38 10.23 -5.79
CA LEU A 148 6.54 9.74 -4.69
C LEU A 148 6.83 8.26 -4.47
N ILE A 149 7.37 7.94 -3.29
CA ILE A 149 7.66 6.56 -2.89
C ILE A 149 6.75 6.19 -1.73
N THR A 150 6.15 5.00 -1.79
CA THR A 150 5.51 4.39 -0.63
C THR A 150 6.13 3.03 -0.33
N ALA A 151 6.28 2.74 0.95
CA ALA A 151 6.76 1.45 1.42
C ALA A 151 6.22 1.17 2.83
N PRO A 152 6.12 -0.09 3.26
CA PRO A 152 5.70 -0.41 4.59
C PRO A 152 6.75 0.03 5.62
N PHE A 153 6.30 0.51 6.78
CA PHE A 153 7.17 0.59 7.96
C PHE A 153 7.39 -0.80 8.56
N ARG A 154 6.33 -1.64 8.52
CA ARG A 154 6.34 -3.03 8.95
C ARG A 154 5.35 -3.83 8.13
N SER A 155 5.80 -4.95 7.59
CA SER A 155 4.97 -5.85 6.79
C SER A 155 5.31 -7.31 7.13
N LEU A 156 4.30 -8.18 7.11
CA LEU A 156 4.51 -9.60 7.07
C LEU A 156 4.94 -10.01 5.67
N TYR A 157 5.67 -11.11 5.60
CA TYR A 157 6.12 -11.75 4.38
C TYR A 157 4.94 -11.96 3.40
N HIS A 158 5.14 -11.52 2.17
CA HIS A 158 4.18 -11.63 1.07
C HIS A 158 4.91 -11.60 -0.28
N GLN A 159 4.23 -11.93 -1.37
CA GLN A 159 4.81 -11.94 -2.74
C GLN A 159 6.09 -12.78 -2.88
N SER A 160 6.14 -13.93 -2.22
CA SER A 160 7.27 -14.87 -2.36
C SER A 160 7.52 -15.20 -3.84
N PRO A 161 8.80 -15.34 -4.26
CA PRO A 161 10.04 -15.24 -3.47
C PRO A 161 10.61 -13.81 -3.34
N TYR A 162 9.92 -12.81 -3.84
CA TYR A 162 10.39 -11.41 -3.92
C TYR A 162 10.02 -10.61 -2.68
N PHE A 163 10.48 -11.02 -1.49
CA PHE A 163 10.28 -10.27 -0.26
C PHE A 163 11.57 -10.23 0.53
N TYR A 164 12.24 -9.11 0.49
CA TYR A 164 13.58 -8.95 1.06
C TYR A 164 13.60 -8.05 2.28
N TYR A 165 12.64 -7.11 2.40
CA TYR A 165 12.57 -6.18 3.53
C TYR A 165 11.18 -6.16 4.16
N SER A 166 11.12 -6.33 5.47
CA SER A 166 9.85 -6.22 6.22
C SER A 166 9.38 -4.78 6.41
N GLY A 167 10.20 -3.79 6.07
CA GLY A 167 9.83 -2.39 6.09
C GLY A 167 11.00 -1.42 6.20
N PHE A 168 10.67 -0.13 6.09
CA PHE A 168 11.63 0.98 6.06
C PHE A 168 11.26 2.07 7.05
N SER A 169 12.23 2.57 7.80
CA SER A 169 12.04 3.74 8.66
C SER A 169 12.16 5.04 7.85
N LYS A 170 11.58 6.13 8.38
CA LYS A 170 11.77 7.46 7.78
C LYS A 170 13.24 7.87 7.68
N PHE A 171 14.07 7.40 8.59
CA PHE A 171 15.50 7.72 8.63
C PHE A 171 16.26 7.08 7.47
N TRP A 172 15.85 5.88 7.02
CA TRP A 172 16.41 5.26 5.84
C TRP A 172 16.19 6.14 4.60
N PHE A 173 14.96 6.64 4.39
CA PHE A 173 14.66 7.53 3.27
C PHE A 173 15.45 8.83 3.34
N ILE A 174 15.58 9.44 4.52
CA ILE A 174 16.32 10.68 4.70
C ILE A 174 17.80 10.48 4.32
N GLU A 175 18.44 9.42 4.82
CA GLU A 175 19.86 9.16 4.52
C GLU A 175 20.06 8.81 3.03
N LYS A 176 19.18 7.99 2.44
CA LYS A 176 19.30 7.63 1.02
C LYS A 176 19.03 8.81 0.08
N ALA A 177 18.09 9.67 0.42
CA ALA A 177 17.87 10.92 -0.32
C ALA A 177 19.12 11.82 -0.26
N LYS A 178 19.74 11.97 0.91
CA LYS A 178 20.99 12.74 1.10
C LYS A 178 22.12 12.18 0.24
N GLU A 179 22.35 10.86 0.25
CA GLU A 179 23.37 10.20 -0.58
C GLU A 179 23.15 10.47 -2.08
N LEU A 180 21.89 10.62 -2.51
CA LEU A 180 21.52 10.90 -3.90
C LEU A 180 21.43 12.40 -4.22
N ASN A 181 21.73 13.31 -3.28
CA ASN A 181 21.49 14.74 -3.42
C ASN A 181 20.05 15.07 -3.83
N LEU A 182 19.08 14.38 -3.21
CA LEU A 182 17.65 14.65 -3.31
C LEU A 182 17.17 15.36 -2.05
N GLU A 183 16.25 16.31 -2.22
CA GLU A 183 15.57 16.95 -1.11
C GLU A 183 14.35 16.12 -0.69
N VAL A 184 14.21 15.88 0.62
CA VAL A 184 13.00 15.25 1.18
C VAL A 184 11.94 16.32 1.42
N VAL A 185 11.04 16.49 0.47
CA VAL A 185 9.97 17.49 0.56
C VAL A 185 8.98 17.15 1.68
N LYS A 186 8.61 15.87 1.82
CA LYS A 186 7.60 15.45 2.80
C LYS A 186 7.70 13.97 3.12
N ILE A 187 7.48 13.60 4.38
CA ILE A 187 7.26 12.22 4.82
C ILE A 187 5.92 12.16 5.55
N VAL A 188 5.02 11.31 5.09
CA VAL A 188 3.67 11.18 5.65
C VAL A 188 3.48 9.77 6.19
N PRO A 189 3.28 9.60 7.51
CA PRO A 189 2.93 8.30 8.05
C PRO A 189 1.52 7.91 7.65
N ASN A 190 1.34 6.67 7.21
CA ASN A 190 0.03 6.14 6.79
C ASN A 190 -0.83 5.65 7.97
N GLY A 191 -0.23 5.49 9.13
CA GLY A 191 -0.85 5.03 10.37
C GLY A 191 -0.02 5.41 11.59
N ASN A 192 -0.39 4.85 12.72
CA ASN A 192 0.35 4.95 13.97
C ASN A 192 0.36 3.57 14.68
N TYR A 193 1.03 3.49 15.82
CA TYR A 193 1.13 2.25 16.60
C TYR A 193 -0.22 1.57 16.86
N LEU A 194 -1.26 2.33 17.21
CA LEU A 194 -2.58 1.77 17.50
C LEU A 194 -3.27 1.21 16.25
N THR A 195 -3.13 1.89 15.10
CA THR A 195 -3.67 1.39 13.83
C THR A 195 -2.93 0.16 13.34
N ASP A 196 -1.63 0.08 13.59
CA ASP A 196 -0.83 -1.10 13.29
C ASP A 196 -1.21 -2.29 14.17
N LEU A 197 -1.30 -2.07 15.49
CA LEU A 197 -1.76 -3.08 16.45
C LEU A 197 -3.17 -3.59 16.11
N ALA A 198 -4.10 -2.69 15.79
CA ALA A 198 -5.44 -3.07 15.36
C ALA A 198 -5.42 -3.91 14.08
N GLY A 199 -4.57 -3.57 13.13
CA GLY A 199 -4.35 -4.32 11.90
C GLY A 199 -3.92 -5.76 12.17
N GLU A 200 -2.99 -5.98 13.11
CA GLU A 200 -2.55 -7.32 13.51
C GLU A 200 -3.67 -8.11 14.22
N VAL A 201 -4.41 -7.47 15.12
CA VAL A 201 -5.56 -8.12 15.77
C VAL A 201 -6.64 -8.48 14.74
N ILE A 202 -6.93 -7.61 13.77
CA ILE A 202 -7.88 -7.90 12.69
C ILE A 202 -7.36 -9.08 11.84
N ARG A 203 -6.06 -9.17 11.59
CA ARG A 203 -5.45 -10.24 10.81
C ARG A 203 -5.68 -11.61 11.45
N THR A 204 -5.65 -11.72 12.78
CA THR A 204 -5.93 -12.98 13.47
C THR A 204 -7.34 -13.51 13.20
N ASN A 205 -8.30 -12.63 12.87
CA ASN A 205 -9.67 -13.00 12.55
C ASN A 205 -9.82 -13.81 11.25
N TYR A 206 -8.75 -13.95 10.48
CA TYR A 206 -8.71 -14.73 9.24
C TYR A 206 -7.96 -16.05 9.37
N LEU A 207 -7.36 -16.33 10.52
CA LEU A 207 -6.64 -17.57 10.78
C LEU A 207 -7.60 -18.71 11.11
N GLY A 208 -7.32 -19.89 10.58
CA GLY A 208 -8.05 -21.14 10.86
C GLY A 208 -9.40 -21.31 10.13
N PRO A 209 -10.13 -22.39 10.42
CA PRO A 209 -11.41 -22.72 9.79
C PRO A 209 -12.54 -21.77 10.25
N PHE A 210 -13.62 -21.73 9.48
CA PHE A 210 -14.73 -20.80 9.68
C PHE A 210 -15.27 -20.70 11.14
N PRO A 211 -15.56 -21.82 11.85
CA PRO A 211 -16.07 -21.71 13.20
C PRO A 211 -15.07 -21.07 14.17
N LEU A 212 -13.79 -21.39 14.07
CA LEU A 212 -12.73 -20.80 14.87
C LEU A 212 -12.62 -19.27 14.64
N ARG A 213 -12.73 -18.84 13.39
CA ARG A 213 -12.71 -17.40 13.03
C ARG A 213 -13.81 -16.62 13.75
N GLN A 214 -14.99 -17.19 13.94
CA GLN A 214 -16.10 -16.53 14.65
C GLN A 214 -15.78 -16.36 16.13
N ILE A 215 -15.20 -17.38 16.76
CA ILE A 215 -14.76 -17.33 18.16
C ILE A 215 -13.68 -16.24 18.32
N VAL A 216 -12.67 -16.24 17.45
CA VAL A 216 -11.60 -15.24 17.49
C VAL A 216 -12.16 -13.82 17.33
N ARG A 217 -13.11 -13.60 16.41
CA ARG A 217 -13.78 -12.29 16.25
C ARG A 217 -14.53 -11.85 17.49
N LEU A 218 -15.23 -12.75 18.14
CA LEU A 218 -15.96 -12.45 19.36
C LEU A 218 -15.02 -12.00 20.49
N ILE A 219 -13.88 -12.67 20.61
CA ILE A 219 -12.85 -12.35 21.62
C ILE A 219 -12.13 -11.04 21.29
N THR A 220 -11.78 -10.82 20.02
CA THR A 220 -10.99 -9.64 19.60
C THR A 220 -11.81 -8.36 19.49
N PHE A 221 -13.13 -8.45 19.32
CA PHE A 221 -13.98 -7.27 19.14
C PHE A 221 -13.93 -6.27 20.31
N PRO A 222 -14.08 -6.64 21.59
CA PRO A 222 -13.96 -5.68 22.68
C PRO A 222 -12.58 -5.03 22.73
N TYR A 223 -11.53 -5.76 22.42
CA TYR A 223 -10.18 -5.23 22.35
C TYR A 223 -10.01 -4.21 21.22
N LEU A 224 -10.52 -4.49 20.02
CA LEU A 224 -10.53 -3.53 18.91
C LEU A 224 -11.34 -2.27 19.24
N LEU A 225 -12.46 -2.42 19.93
CA LEU A 225 -13.26 -1.28 20.39
C LEU A 225 -12.47 -0.39 21.36
N LEU A 226 -11.75 -0.99 22.30
CA LEU A 226 -10.87 -0.25 23.22
C LEU A 226 -9.77 0.48 22.46
N ILE A 227 -9.05 -0.19 21.55
CA ILE A 227 -8.02 0.45 20.71
C ILE A 227 -8.62 1.63 19.91
N TYR A 228 -9.81 1.47 19.36
CA TYR A 228 -10.51 2.52 18.63
C TYR A 228 -10.82 3.73 19.52
N ILE A 229 -11.37 3.50 20.72
CA ILE A 229 -11.65 4.56 21.70
C ILE A 229 -10.34 5.28 22.06
N PHE A 230 -9.29 4.55 22.44
CA PHE A 230 -7.99 5.14 22.77
C PHE A 230 -7.41 5.94 21.60
N SER A 231 -7.58 5.48 20.36
CA SER A 231 -7.08 6.21 19.17
C SER A 231 -7.72 7.58 18.96
N LYS A 232 -8.90 7.82 19.53
CA LYS A 232 -9.58 9.13 19.50
C LYS A 232 -9.04 10.11 20.53
N PHE A 233 -8.59 9.60 21.69
CA PHE A 233 -8.09 10.43 22.78
C PHE A 233 -6.57 10.66 22.70
N PHE A 234 -5.83 9.73 22.16
CA PHE A 234 -4.37 9.79 22.09
C PHE A 234 -3.90 9.92 20.63
N LYS A 235 -3.30 11.05 20.31
CA LYS A 235 -2.55 11.22 19.06
C LYS A 235 -1.16 10.64 19.26
N PHE A 236 -1.01 9.35 18.98
CA PHE A 236 0.32 8.72 18.93
C PHE A 236 0.93 8.98 17.55
N TYR A 237 2.05 9.66 17.55
CA TYR A 237 2.88 9.93 16.36
C TYR A 237 3.83 8.76 16.11
#